data_937e447f717c66ecd82798e25dad8820
#
_entry.id   937e447f717c66ecd82798e25dad8820
#
_cell.length_a   1.000
_cell.length_b   1.000
_cell.length_c   1.000
_cell.angle_alpha   90.00
_cell.angle_beta   90.00
_cell.angle_gamma   90.00
#
_symmetry.space_group_name_H-M   'P 1'
#
loop_
_entity.id
_entity.type
_entity.pdbx_description
1 polymer ?
#
loop_
_entity_poly.entity_id
_entity_poly.type
_entity_poly.pdbx_seq_one_letter_code
_entity_poly.pdbx_strand_id
1 'polypeptide(L)'
;MSTLSQFSGGGIKSIQRGTISSNYPNNSNTVSISAVDTNKTMLNYLGASIGNARISLTNSSLITITISYEIATSSVISYEVIEFY
;
A
#
# COMPACT_ATOMS: atom_id res chain seq x y z
N MET A 1 -7.08 6.47 23.14
CA MET A 1 -5.89 6.42 22.32
C MET A 1 -5.47 7.81 21.90
N SER A 2 -4.72 8.42 22.71
CA SER A 2 -4.38 9.81 22.52
C SER A 2 -3.31 10.07 21.47
N THR A 3 -2.48 9.07 21.21
CA THR A 3 -1.32 9.28 20.35
C THR A 3 -1.72 9.69 18.93
N LEU A 4 -2.69 9.00 18.35
CA LEU A 4 -3.13 9.32 17.01
C LEU A 4 -3.82 10.66 16.92
N SER A 5 -4.57 11.04 17.92
CA SER A 5 -5.27 12.31 17.90
C SER A 5 -4.33 13.51 18.01
N GLN A 6 -3.06 13.28 18.33
CA GLN A 6 -2.08 14.35 18.40
C GLN A 6 -1.46 14.69 17.04
N PHE A 7 -1.70 13.86 16.02
CA PHE A 7 -1.15 14.14 14.70
C PHE A 7 -2.06 15.10 13.95
N SER A 8 -1.44 16.13 13.40
CA SER A 8 -2.08 17.05 12.46
C SER A 8 -3.43 17.56 12.92
N GLY A 9 -3.70 17.49 14.20
CA GLY A 9 -4.91 18.02 14.77
C GLY A 9 -6.19 17.30 14.41
N GLY A 10 -6.13 16.22 13.64
CA GLY A 10 -7.34 15.61 13.17
C GLY A 10 -7.44 14.11 13.34
N GLY A 11 -6.34 13.44 13.44
CA GLY A 11 -6.35 11.99 13.51
C GLY A 11 -6.63 11.34 12.16
N ILE A 12 -7.09 10.09 12.20
CA ILE A 12 -7.26 9.28 11.01
C ILE A 12 -8.63 9.54 10.39
N LYS A 13 -8.61 9.80 9.08
CA LYS A 13 -9.83 9.97 8.30
C LYS A 13 -10.31 8.63 7.73
N SER A 14 -9.40 7.82 7.21
CA SER A 14 -9.76 6.53 6.64
C SER A 14 -8.60 5.57 6.67
N ILE A 15 -8.93 4.28 6.69
CA ILE A 15 -7.96 3.20 6.56
C ILE A 15 -8.47 2.23 5.51
N GLN A 16 -7.62 1.91 4.55
CA GLN A 16 -7.91 0.91 3.53
C GLN A 16 -6.85 -0.18 3.61
N ARG A 17 -7.27 -1.42 3.64
CA ARG A 17 -6.36 -2.57 3.65
C ARG A 17 -6.73 -3.52 2.55
N GLY A 18 -5.72 -4.18 1.99
CA GLY A 18 -5.98 -5.14 0.95
C GLY A 18 -4.72 -5.88 0.54
N THR A 19 -4.84 -6.61 -0.54
CA THR A 19 -3.75 -7.38 -1.09
C THR A 19 -3.65 -7.15 -2.58
N ILE A 20 -2.41 -7.30 -3.10
CA ILE A 20 -2.13 -7.25 -4.52
C ILE A 20 -1.37 -8.52 -4.87
N SER A 21 -1.83 -9.22 -5.90
CA SER A 21 -1.12 -10.39 -6.40
C SER A 21 -0.23 -9.98 -7.57
N SER A 22 0.96 -10.57 -7.62
CA SER A 22 1.85 -10.40 -8.75
C SER A 22 2.24 -11.78 -9.27
N ASN A 23 2.19 -11.94 -10.59
CA ASN A 23 2.42 -13.23 -11.25
C ASN A 23 3.67 -13.16 -12.10
N TYR A 24 4.59 -14.09 -11.86
CA TYR A 24 5.76 -14.26 -12.71
C TYR A 24 5.30 -14.55 -14.14
N PRO A 25 5.92 -13.95 -15.17
CA PRO A 25 7.11 -13.10 -15.15
C PRO A 25 6.83 -11.62 -14.96
N ASN A 26 5.59 -11.23 -14.71
CA ASN A 26 5.28 -9.82 -14.46
C ASN A 26 5.72 -9.46 -13.06
N ASN A 27 6.64 -8.51 -12.95
CA ASN A 27 7.17 -8.09 -11.66
C ASN A 27 6.58 -6.74 -11.21
N SER A 28 5.52 -6.29 -11.86
CA SER A 28 4.86 -5.05 -11.51
C SER A 28 3.35 -5.20 -11.65
N ASN A 29 2.60 -4.62 -10.75
CA ASN A 29 1.15 -4.67 -10.80
C ASN A 29 0.58 -3.44 -10.07
N THR A 30 -0.69 -3.16 -10.31
CA THR A 30 -1.35 -2.02 -9.69
C THR A 30 -2.67 -2.45 -9.07
N VAL A 31 -3.14 -1.65 -8.11
CA VAL A 31 -4.45 -1.84 -7.52
C VAL A 31 -5.10 -0.47 -7.31
N SER A 32 -6.39 -0.41 -7.60
CA SER A 32 -7.19 0.80 -7.36
C SER A 32 -7.64 0.84 -5.91
N ILE A 33 -7.61 2.03 -5.33
CA ILE A 33 -8.12 2.29 -3.98
C ILE A 33 -9.10 3.46 -4.04
N SER A 34 -9.85 3.66 -2.98
CA SER A 34 -10.66 4.87 -2.86
C SER A 34 -9.74 6.09 -2.79
N ALA A 35 -10.13 7.17 -3.43
CA ALA A 35 -9.28 8.34 -3.54
C ALA A 35 -8.90 8.91 -2.17
N VAL A 36 -7.65 9.31 -2.04
CA VAL A 36 -7.09 9.89 -0.83
C VAL A 36 -6.34 11.18 -1.17
N ASP A 37 -6.13 12.02 -0.14
CA ASP A 37 -5.25 13.18 -0.28
C ASP A 37 -3.82 12.70 -0.09
N THR A 38 -3.04 12.70 -1.15
CA THR A 38 -1.67 12.15 -1.12
C THR A 38 -0.75 12.90 -0.18
N ASN A 39 -1.07 14.15 0.15
CA ASN A 39 -0.27 14.93 1.10
C ASN A 39 -0.58 14.57 2.55
N LYS A 40 -1.62 13.78 2.77
CA LYS A 40 -2.07 13.40 4.11
C LYS A 40 -2.19 11.89 4.26
N THR A 41 -1.47 11.14 3.44
CA THR A 41 -1.64 9.69 3.37
C THR A 41 -0.32 8.99 3.62
N MET A 42 -0.38 7.93 4.42
CA MET A 42 0.74 7.03 4.67
C MET A 42 0.40 5.67 4.08
N LEU A 43 1.34 5.12 3.31
CA LEU A 43 1.21 3.79 2.73
C LEU A 43 2.13 2.83 3.49
N ASN A 44 1.56 1.78 4.05
CA ASN A 44 2.30 0.77 4.80
C ASN A 44 2.37 -0.53 4.04
N TYR A 45 3.57 -1.08 3.95
CA TYR A 45 3.82 -2.41 3.41
C TYR A 45 3.73 -3.40 4.56
N LEU A 46 2.76 -4.30 4.50
CA LEU A 46 2.52 -5.24 5.59
C LEU A 46 3.20 -6.58 5.39
N GLY A 47 3.69 -6.85 4.17
CA GLY A 47 4.45 -8.05 3.89
C GLY A 47 4.05 -8.70 2.58
N ALA A 48 4.85 -9.67 2.18
CA ALA A 48 4.62 -10.45 0.97
C ALA A 48 4.70 -11.94 1.32
N SER A 49 3.93 -12.75 0.59
CA SER A 49 3.94 -14.20 0.84
C SER A 49 5.25 -14.83 0.39
N ILE A 50 5.89 -14.29 -0.65
CA ILE A 50 7.15 -14.79 -1.17
C ILE A 50 7.99 -13.60 -1.60
N GLY A 51 9.27 -13.61 -1.20
CA GLY A 51 10.25 -12.64 -1.67
C GLY A 51 10.05 -11.23 -1.15
N ASN A 52 10.62 -10.27 -1.85
CA ASN A 52 10.60 -8.88 -1.48
C ASN A 52 9.81 -8.07 -2.50
N ALA A 53 9.08 -7.08 -2.02
CA ALA A 53 8.31 -6.21 -2.87
C ALA A 53 8.49 -4.77 -2.44
N ARG A 54 8.25 -3.86 -3.39
CA ARG A 54 8.20 -2.43 -3.15
C ARG A 54 6.83 -1.95 -3.52
N ILE A 55 6.22 -1.14 -2.66
CA ILE A 55 4.93 -0.55 -2.97
C ILE A 55 5.06 0.97 -2.95
N SER A 56 4.24 1.62 -3.75
CA SER A 56 4.21 3.08 -3.79
C SER A 56 2.81 3.56 -4.14
N LEU A 57 2.46 4.73 -3.63
CA LEU A 57 1.21 5.40 -3.98
C LEU A 57 1.47 6.18 -5.27
N THR A 58 0.96 5.67 -6.38
CA THR A 58 1.21 6.22 -7.69
C THR A 58 0.49 7.56 -7.88
N ASN A 59 -0.75 7.59 -7.41
CA ASN A 59 -1.56 8.82 -7.39
C ASN A 59 -2.64 8.66 -6.32
N SER A 60 -3.62 9.55 -6.31
CA SER A 60 -4.63 9.58 -5.25
C SER A 60 -5.49 8.31 -5.16
N SER A 61 -5.50 7.48 -6.19
CA SER A 61 -6.36 6.29 -6.22
C SER A 61 -5.68 5.04 -6.75
N LEU A 62 -4.35 5.03 -6.83
CA LEU A 62 -3.63 3.90 -7.43
C LEU A 62 -2.36 3.57 -6.66
N ILE A 63 -2.20 2.30 -6.32
CA ILE A 63 -0.98 1.77 -5.72
C ILE A 63 -0.27 0.89 -6.74
N THR A 64 1.05 1.03 -6.85
CA THR A 64 1.88 0.19 -7.71
C THR A 64 2.79 -0.66 -6.85
N ILE A 65 2.91 -1.94 -7.18
CA ILE A 65 3.89 -2.83 -6.57
C ILE A 65 4.94 -3.24 -7.61
N THR A 66 6.14 -3.50 -7.12
CA THR A 66 7.22 -4.05 -7.93
C THR A 66 7.88 -5.16 -7.13
N ILE A 67 8.09 -6.31 -7.77
CA ILE A 67 8.61 -7.50 -7.11
C ILE A 67 9.98 -7.84 -7.67
N SER A 68 10.84 -8.35 -6.78
CA SER A 68 12.19 -8.77 -7.12
C SER A 68 12.18 -9.92 -8.13
N TYR A 69 13.21 -9.94 -8.98
CA TYR A 69 13.35 -10.97 -10.03
C TYR A 69 13.65 -12.36 -9.53
N GLU A 70 14.05 -12.50 -8.28
CA GLU A 70 14.32 -13.82 -7.72
C GLU A 70 13.06 -14.65 -7.56
N ILE A 71 11.89 -14.02 -7.67
CA ILE A 71 10.63 -14.71 -7.48
C ILE A 71 10.17 -15.32 -8.80
N ALA A 72 10.05 -16.63 -8.83
CA ALA A 72 9.60 -17.34 -10.02
C ALA A 72 8.15 -17.80 -9.92
N THR A 73 7.42 -17.35 -8.94
CA THR A 73 6.01 -17.69 -8.75
C THR A 73 5.23 -16.45 -8.32
N SER A 74 3.92 -16.61 -8.19
CA SER A 74 3.07 -15.54 -7.71
C SER A 74 3.38 -15.18 -6.26
N SER A 75 3.24 -13.91 -5.94
CA SER A 75 3.34 -13.42 -4.58
C SER A 75 2.13 -12.56 -4.27
N VAL A 76 1.68 -12.62 -3.02
CA VAL A 76 0.57 -11.78 -2.54
C VAL A 76 1.16 -10.79 -1.55
N ILE A 77 0.97 -9.52 -1.83
CA ILE A 77 1.50 -8.41 -1.04
C ILE A 77 0.34 -7.75 -0.29
N SER A 78 0.51 -7.59 1.02
CA SER A 78 -0.47 -6.94 1.86
C SER A 78 -0.09 -5.50 2.09
N TYR A 79 -1.08 -4.60 2.04
CA TYR A 79 -0.85 -3.16 2.20
C TYR A 79 -1.90 -2.53 3.09
N GLU A 80 -1.57 -1.34 3.57
CA GLU A 80 -2.49 -0.53 4.35
C GLU A 80 -2.30 0.93 3.93
N VAL A 81 -3.41 1.61 3.67
CA VAL A 81 -3.40 3.04 3.30
C VAL A 81 -4.12 3.79 4.41
N ILE A 82 -3.41 4.71 5.05
CA ILE A 82 -3.97 5.52 6.13
C ILE A 82 -4.01 6.97 5.67
N GLU A 83 -5.21 7.54 5.62
CA GLU A 83 -5.39 8.95 5.31
C GLU A 83 -5.71 9.71 6.57
N PHE A 84 -5.03 10.84 6.78
CA PHE A 84 -5.25 11.71 7.92
C PHE A 84 -6.08 12.92 7.52
N TYR A 85 -6.72 13.53 8.50
CA TYR A 85 -7.46 14.78 8.27
C TYR A 85 -6.57 15.94 7.95
#